data_ef4f06082d672086a9e3043b20a25484
#
_entry.id   ef4f06082d672086a9e3043b20a25484
#
_cell.length_a   1.000
_cell.length_b   1.000
_cell.length_c   1.000
_cell.angle_alpha   90.00
_cell.angle_beta   90.00
_cell.angle_gamma   90.00
#
_symmetry.space_group_name_H-M   'P 1'
#
loop_
_entity.id
_entity.type
_entity.pdbx_description
1 polymer ?
#
loop_
_entity_poly.entity_id
_entity_poly.type
_entity_poly.pdbx_seq_one_letter_code
_entity_poly.pdbx_strand_id
1 'polypeptide(L)' 'METGTVKWFNDSKGFGFITPDKGGDDLFAHFSEIRGDGFKTLAENQKVSFEIKKGPKGLQASNITPL' A
#
# COMPACT_ATOMS: atom_id res chain seq x y z
N MET A 1 13.86 -0.12 -0.95
CA MET A 1 12.40 0.05 -1.12
C MET A 1 11.85 -0.99 -2.06
N GLU A 2 10.66 -1.45 -1.77
CA GLU A 2 9.98 -2.38 -2.64
C GLU A 2 9.03 -1.65 -3.56
N THR A 3 8.64 -2.29 -4.65
CA THR A 3 7.60 -1.76 -5.52
C THR A 3 6.49 -2.80 -5.65
N GLY A 4 5.32 -2.33 -6.01
CA GLY A 4 4.19 -3.21 -6.20
C GLY A 4 3.03 -2.49 -6.86
N THR A 5 1.92 -3.20 -6.97
CA THR A 5 0.71 -2.68 -7.63
C THR A 5 -0.44 -2.74 -6.63
N VAL A 6 -1.20 -1.67 -6.56
CA VAL A 6 -2.38 -1.63 -5.69
C VAL A 6 -3.41 -2.62 -6.22
N LYS A 7 -3.77 -3.59 -5.41
CA LYS A 7 -4.79 -4.57 -5.77
C LYS A 7 -6.17 -3.94 -5.69
N TRP A 8 -6.46 -3.30 -4.57
CA TRP A 8 -7.66 -2.51 -4.39
C TRP A 8 -7.47 -1.61 -3.17
N PHE A 9 -8.24 -0.55 -3.11
CA PHE A 9 -8.20 0.37 -1.97
C PHE A 9 -9.59 0.92 -1.74
N ASN A 10 -10.02 0.93 -0.46
CA ASN A 10 -11.33 1.44 -0.08
C ASN A 10 -11.16 2.77 0.62
N ASP A 11 -11.51 3.85 -0.07
CA ASP A 11 -11.36 5.21 0.46
C ASP A 11 -12.18 5.45 1.72
N SER A 12 -13.38 4.88 1.77
CA SER A 12 -14.27 5.07 2.91
C SER A 12 -13.71 4.45 4.18
N LYS A 13 -13.10 3.28 4.06
CA LYS A 13 -12.53 2.58 5.20
C LYS A 13 -11.06 2.94 5.44
N GLY A 14 -10.40 3.49 4.43
CA GLY A 14 -9.03 3.95 4.54
C GLY A 14 -7.99 2.84 4.48
N PHE A 15 -8.27 1.73 3.82
CA PHE A 15 -7.28 0.66 3.68
C PHE A 15 -7.47 -0.12 2.39
N GLY A 16 -6.45 -0.89 2.04
CA GLY A 16 -6.47 -1.75 0.88
C GLY A 16 -5.30 -2.71 0.92
N PHE A 17 -4.97 -3.26 -0.24
CA PHE A 17 -3.89 -4.23 -0.36
C PHE A 17 -3.02 -3.92 -1.57
N ILE A 18 -1.73 -4.22 -1.42
CA ILE A 18 -0.75 -4.04 -2.48
C ILE A 18 -0.13 -5.41 -2.78
N THR A 19 -0.06 -5.75 -4.07
CA THR A 19 0.59 -6.97 -4.52
C THR A 19 2.05 -6.65 -4.83
N PRO A 20 3.00 -7.24 -4.08
CA PRO A 20 4.43 -6.95 -4.33
C PRO A 20 4.87 -7.44 -5.71
N ASP A 21 5.73 -6.66 -6.36
CA ASP A 21 6.25 -7.04 -7.68
C ASP A 21 7.07 -8.32 -7.64
N LYS A 22 7.79 -8.56 -6.56
CA LYS A 22 8.58 -9.79 -6.45
C LYS A 22 7.76 -11.02 -6.08
N GLY A 23 6.45 -10.85 -5.89
CA GLY A 23 5.57 -11.97 -5.55
C GLY A 23 5.38 -12.12 -4.05
N GLY A 24 4.65 -13.16 -3.68
CA GLY A 24 4.31 -13.40 -2.29
C GLY A 24 2.92 -12.91 -1.95
N ASP A 25 2.62 -12.86 -0.66
CA ASP A 25 1.30 -12.45 -0.18
C ASP A 25 1.07 -10.95 -0.35
N ASP A 26 -0.18 -10.57 -0.54
CA ASP A 26 -0.55 -9.17 -0.58
C ASP A 26 -0.26 -8.50 0.75
N LEU A 27 0.12 -7.24 0.69
CA LEU A 27 0.45 -6.46 1.87
C LEU A 27 -0.68 -5.52 2.23
N PHE A 28 -1.00 -5.44 3.51
CA PHE A 28 -2.00 -4.52 4.01
C PHE A 28 -1.48 -3.08 3.85
N ALA A 29 -2.33 -2.20 3.33
CA ALA A 29 -2.00 -0.79 3.12
C ALA A 29 -3.04 0.08 3.80
N HIS A 30 -2.61 0.86 4.80
CA HIS A 30 -3.50 1.77 5.52
C HIS A 30 -3.23 3.20 5.07
N PHE A 31 -4.27 4.04 5.05
CA PHE A 31 -4.13 5.39 4.53
C PHE A 31 -3.06 6.20 5.30
N SER A 32 -2.85 5.90 6.58
CA SER A 32 -1.85 6.60 7.37
C SER A 32 -0.43 6.32 6.90
N GLU A 33 -0.23 5.29 6.10
CA GLU A 33 1.09 4.93 5.57
C GLU A 33 1.33 5.50 4.17
N ILE A 34 0.35 6.17 3.60
CA ILE A 34 0.49 6.78 2.27
C ILE A 34 1.19 8.13 2.43
N ARG A 35 2.26 8.32 1.67
CA ARG A 35 3.02 9.58 1.69
C ARG A 35 2.43 10.54 0.66
N GLY A 36 2.52 11.82 0.97
CA GLY A 36 2.07 12.87 0.07
C GLY A 36 1.14 13.83 0.76
N ASP A 37 0.86 14.94 0.07
CA ASP A 37 -0.04 15.98 0.57
C ASP A 37 -1.45 15.75 0.04
N GLY A 38 -2.44 16.19 0.81
CA GLY A 38 -3.82 16.15 0.38
C GLY A 38 -4.45 14.78 0.54
N PHE A 39 -5.17 14.35 -0.46
CA PHE A 39 -5.96 13.12 -0.41
C PHE A 39 -5.08 11.89 -0.34
N LYS A 40 -5.19 11.14 0.74
CA LYS A 40 -4.41 9.92 0.92
C LYS A 40 -5.21 8.73 0.45
N THR A 41 -5.17 8.50 -0.85
CA THR A 41 -5.88 7.40 -1.47
C THR A 41 -5.02 6.76 -2.55
N LEU A 42 -5.35 5.52 -2.90
CA LEU A 42 -4.67 4.78 -3.94
C LEU A 42 -5.69 4.30 -4.96
N ALA A 43 -5.28 4.33 -6.23
CA ALA A 43 -6.13 3.82 -7.30
C ALA A 43 -5.82 2.35 -7.54
N GLU A 44 -6.85 1.60 -7.95
CA GLU A 44 -6.69 0.20 -8.32
C GLU A 44 -5.69 0.09 -9.48
N ASN A 45 -4.79 -0.88 -9.39
CA ASN A 45 -3.73 -1.11 -10.37
C ASN A 45 -2.64 -0.04 -10.44
N GLN A 46 -2.65 0.91 -9.51
CA GLN A 46 -1.62 1.95 -9.47
C GLN A 46 -0.29 1.35 -8.98
N LYS A 47 0.82 1.78 -9.62
CA LYS A 47 2.16 1.39 -9.18
C LYS A 47 2.58 2.27 -8.03
N VAL A 48 3.18 1.63 -7.02
CA VAL A 48 3.65 2.34 -5.83
C VAL A 48 4.98 1.77 -5.37
N SER A 49 5.74 2.58 -4.63
CA SER A 49 6.89 2.09 -3.88
C SER A 49 6.54 2.11 -2.41
N PHE A 50 7.15 1.24 -1.65
CA PHE A 50 6.83 1.11 -0.23
C PHE A 50 7.92 0.37 0.52
N GLU A 51 7.82 0.35 1.83
CA GLU A 51 8.66 -0.47 2.69
C GLU A 51 7.78 -1.52 3.36
N ILE A 52 8.36 -2.66 3.67
CA ILE A 52 7.63 -3.75 4.33
C ILE A 52 7.92 -3.71 5.81
N LYS A 53 6.87 -3.74 6.63
CA LYS A 53 7.04 -3.83 8.08
C LYS A 53 6.05 -4.82 8.66
N LYS A 54 6.39 -5.36 9.83
CA LYS A 54 5.49 -6.23 10.57
C LYS A 54 4.47 -5.41 11.31
N GLY A 55 3.20 -5.81 11.19
CA GLY A 55 2.12 -5.18 11.92
C GLY A 55 1.28 -6.21 12.65
N PRO A 56 0.25 -5.76 13.38
CA PRO A 56 -0.62 -6.67 14.13
C PRO A 56 -1.33 -7.69 13.28
N LYS A 57 -1.54 -7.38 12.01
CA LYS A 57 -2.23 -8.28 11.07
C LYS A 57 -1.28 -8.99 10.13
N GLY A 58 0.01 -8.98 10.42
CA GLY A 58 1.04 -9.56 9.56
C GLY A 58 1.85 -8.49 8.87
N LEU A 59 2.39 -8.81 7.70
CA LEU A 59 3.20 -7.85 6.96
C LEU A 59 2.33 -6.76 6.35
N GLN A 60 2.80 -5.53 6.40
CA GLN A 60 2.08 -4.41 5.82
C GLN A 60 3.03 -3.45 5.13
N ALA A 61 2.48 -2.69 4.18
CA ALA A 61 3.23 -1.68 3.45
C ALA A 61 3.32 -0.40 4.27
N SER A 62 4.48 0.25 4.22
CA SER A 62 4.77 1.47 4.94
C SER A 62 5.43 2.46 4.00
N ASN A 63 5.31 3.75 4.28
CA ASN A 63 5.89 4.82 3.44
C ASN A 63 5.50 4.64 1.97
N ILE A 64 4.22 4.43 1.72
CA ILE A 64 3.70 4.16 0.38
C ILE A 64 3.74 5.44 -0.44
N THR A 65 4.43 5.37 -1.57
CA THR A 65 4.58 6.54 -2.46
C THR A 65 4.11 6.16 -3.87
N PRO A 66 3.13 6.87 -4.43
CA PRO A 66 2.71 6.62 -5.81
C PRO A 66 3.86 6.91 -6.78
N LEU A 67 3.99 6.06 -7.77
CA LEU A 67 5.02 6.21 -8.81
C LEU A 67 4.47 6.87 -10.05
#